data_3b36b4926ce785faf07c2369232df75b
#
_entry.id   3b36b4926ce785faf07c2369232df75b
#
_cell.length_a   1.000
_cell.length_b   1.000
_cell.length_c   1.000
_cell.angle_alpha   90.00
_cell.angle_beta   90.00
_cell.angle_gamma   90.00
#
_symmetry.space_group_name_H-M   'P 1'
#
loop_
_entity.id
_entity.type
_entity.pdbx_description
1 polymer ?
#
loop_
_entity_poly.entity_id
_entity_poly.type
_entity_poly.pdbx_seq_one_letter_code
_entity_poly.pdbx_strand_id
1 'polypeptide(L)'
;MRMKEYLLRIVPTVKDLLQSQGCKEESEILHLNNINYEKSYDSFGNDYDIVVIEVQTDKYIALKKFKPIDKVEKLILSAFQEATKGGNTPAEVTIRPNSNIQATLFESGDYQGWRNGYFRMFISHITSKKKQASRLKTVLEDYGITSFVAHEDINPTKEWQKEIQRALNSMDCMSAMLYEGFHQSNWCDQEVGIALGRNVTVLPLLPDSDPYGFLGEYQGIKIKGMYPEALAKEIFKILCDNTNTR
;
A
#
# COMPACT_ATOMS: atom_id res chain seq x y z
N MET A 1 19.53 20.89 13.02
CA MET A 1 19.83 19.60 12.33
C MET A 1 18.50 19.05 11.84
N ARG A 2 18.37 18.70 10.55
CA ARG A 2 17.11 18.15 10.00
C ARG A 2 16.86 16.75 10.60
N MET A 3 15.63 16.42 10.93
CA MET A 3 15.25 15.13 11.53
C MET A 3 15.86 13.93 10.76
N LYS A 4 15.81 13.97 9.45
CA LYS A 4 16.42 12.94 8.58
C LYS A 4 17.91 12.70 8.87
N GLU A 5 18.70 13.76 9.00
CA GLU A 5 20.15 13.66 9.28
C GLU A 5 20.41 13.08 10.68
N TYR A 6 19.59 13.47 11.64
CA TYR A 6 19.65 12.93 13.00
C TYR A 6 19.36 11.43 13.03
N LEU A 7 18.25 11.01 12.42
CA LEU A 7 17.84 9.60 12.40
C LEU A 7 18.89 8.72 11.70
N LEU A 8 19.44 9.17 10.57
CA LEU A 8 20.50 8.41 9.89
C LEU A 8 21.75 8.20 10.74
N ARG A 9 22.09 9.16 11.62
CA ARG A 9 23.24 9.04 12.54
C ARG A 9 23.04 8.01 13.64
N ILE A 10 21.79 7.75 14.06
CA ILE A 10 21.49 6.80 15.13
C ILE A 10 21.22 5.38 14.62
N VAL A 11 21.07 5.18 13.31
CA VAL A 11 20.84 3.84 12.73
C VAL A 11 21.89 2.80 13.16
N PRO A 12 23.20 3.08 13.20
CA PRO A 12 24.19 2.13 13.71
C PRO A 12 23.89 1.69 15.16
N THR A 13 23.55 2.64 16.03
CA THR A 13 23.19 2.36 17.43
C THR A 13 21.94 1.49 17.52
N VAL A 14 20.92 1.77 16.68
CA VAL A 14 19.69 0.94 16.60
C VAL A 14 20.03 -0.48 16.16
N LYS A 15 20.93 -0.65 15.19
CA LYS A 15 21.39 -1.98 14.75
C LYS A 15 22.07 -2.74 15.88
N ASP A 16 22.99 -2.08 16.60
CA ASP A 16 23.72 -2.70 17.73
C ASP A 16 22.76 -3.11 18.85
N LEU A 17 21.75 -2.28 19.15
CA LEU A 17 20.71 -2.61 20.13
C LEU A 17 19.92 -3.86 19.70
N LEU A 18 19.44 -3.92 18.46
CA LEU A 18 18.72 -5.07 17.93
C LEU A 18 19.58 -6.35 17.97
N GLN A 19 20.85 -6.25 17.61
CA GLN A 19 21.78 -7.39 17.68
C GLN A 19 21.99 -7.87 19.11
N SER A 20 22.17 -6.96 20.06
CA SER A 20 22.32 -7.29 21.48
C SER A 20 21.08 -7.95 22.08
N GLN A 21 19.91 -7.64 21.56
CA GLN A 21 18.62 -8.23 21.92
C GLN A 21 18.33 -9.56 21.17
N GLY A 22 19.26 -10.04 20.34
CA GLY A 22 19.11 -11.27 19.57
C GLY A 22 18.28 -11.12 18.29
N CYS A 23 17.91 -9.88 17.92
CA CYS A 23 17.11 -9.55 16.73
C CYS A 23 18.02 -9.32 15.51
N LYS A 24 18.76 -10.36 15.08
CA LYS A 24 19.73 -10.26 13.99
C LYS A 24 19.07 -9.96 12.64
N GLU A 25 18.00 -10.67 12.31
CA GLU A 25 17.28 -10.51 11.04
C GLU A 25 16.72 -9.09 10.90
N GLU A 26 16.16 -8.55 11.98
CA GLU A 26 15.64 -7.18 12.02
C GLU A 26 16.77 -6.14 11.90
N SER A 27 17.94 -6.42 12.43
CA SER A 27 19.11 -5.55 12.28
C SER A 27 19.66 -5.55 10.85
N GLU A 28 19.59 -6.68 10.15
CA GLU A 28 20.10 -6.84 8.80
C GLU A 28 19.31 -6.08 7.73
N ILE A 29 18.05 -5.77 7.99
CA ILE A 29 17.25 -4.96 7.05
C ILE A 29 17.52 -3.46 7.17
N LEU A 30 18.25 -3.00 8.22
CA LEU A 30 18.56 -1.60 8.42
C LEU A 30 19.84 -1.21 7.69
N HIS A 31 19.74 -0.50 6.59
CA HIS A 31 20.85 0.08 5.86
C HIS A 31 20.60 1.57 5.61
N LEU A 32 21.65 2.40 5.66
CA LEU A 32 21.54 3.84 5.44
C LEU A 32 20.91 4.18 4.08
N ASN A 33 21.07 3.31 3.09
CA ASN A 33 20.58 3.52 1.72
C ASN A 33 19.11 3.15 1.53
N ASN A 34 18.51 2.41 2.49
CA ASN A 34 17.13 1.95 2.38
C ASN A 34 16.21 2.54 3.45
N ILE A 35 16.71 3.51 4.22
CA ILE A 35 15.95 4.21 5.26
C ILE A 35 15.59 5.60 4.77
N ASN A 36 14.29 5.86 4.70
CA ASN A 36 13.72 7.14 4.36
C ASN A 36 12.97 7.72 5.55
N TYR A 37 12.80 9.02 5.52
CA TYR A 37 12.04 9.78 6.50
C TYR A 37 10.88 10.45 5.79
N GLU A 38 9.68 10.22 6.29
CA GLU A 38 8.44 10.75 5.74
C GLU A 38 7.59 11.38 6.84
N LYS A 39 6.68 12.26 6.46
CA LYS A 39 5.63 12.77 7.33
C LYS A 39 4.32 12.07 7.04
N SER A 40 3.55 11.82 8.08
CA SER A 40 2.20 11.30 7.98
C SER A 40 1.25 12.16 8.83
N TYR A 41 -0.05 11.89 8.74
CA TYR A 41 -1.08 12.66 9.44
C TYR A 41 -2.01 11.71 10.18
N ASP A 42 -2.41 12.08 11.40
CA ASP A 42 -3.44 11.38 12.14
C ASP A 42 -4.85 11.71 11.62
N SER A 43 -5.86 11.07 12.18
CA SER A 43 -7.27 11.30 11.83
C SER A 43 -7.77 12.72 12.13
N PHE A 44 -7.01 13.49 12.90
CA PHE A 44 -7.30 14.89 13.25
C PHE A 44 -6.51 15.89 12.42
N GLY A 45 -5.64 15.39 11.50
CA GLY A 45 -4.81 16.21 10.64
C GLY A 45 -3.49 16.70 11.28
N ASN A 46 -3.10 16.16 12.44
CA ASN A 46 -1.81 16.45 13.03
C ASN A 46 -0.72 15.66 12.33
N ASP A 47 0.39 16.32 11.95
CA ASP A 47 1.52 15.64 11.33
C ASP A 47 2.40 14.92 12.38
N TYR A 48 2.96 13.79 11.96
CA TYR A 48 3.95 13.05 12.73
C TYR A 48 5.00 12.44 11.82
N ASP A 49 6.13 12.12 12.41
CA ASP A 49 7.32 11.67 11.69
C ASP A 49 7.40 10.15 11.68
N ILE A 50 7.61 9.57 10.50
CA ILE A 50 7.77 8.13 10.31
C ILE A 50 9.13 7.80 9.71
N VAL A 51 9.69 6.68 10.11
CA VAL A 51 10.85 6.04 9.48
C VAL A 51 10.34 4.94 8.54
N VAL A 52 10.70 5.04 7.28
CA VAL A 52 10.36 4.06 6.26
C VAL A 52 11.60 3.26 5.89
N ILE A 53 11.51 1.94 6.00
CA ILE A 53 12.57 1.00 5.66
C ILE A 53 12.15 0.25 4.40
N GLU A 54 12.83 0.51 3.29
CA GLU A 54 12.57 -0.14 2.02
C GLU A 54 13.41 -1.41 1.88
N VAL A 55 12.75 -2.55 1.74
CA VAL A 55 13.40 -3.87 1.64
C VAL A 55 13.09 -4.47 0.27
N GLN A 56 14.05 -5.15 -0.35
CA GLN A 56 13.79 -5.86 -1.60
C GLN A 56 12.60 -6.80 -1.44
N THR A 57 11.73 -6.88 -2.46
CA THR A 57 10.44 -7.58 -2.40
C THR A 57 10.58 -9.04 -1.97
N ASP A 58 11.62 -9.76 -2.44
CA ASP A 58 11.91 -11.13 -2.05
C ASP A 58 12.27 -11.25 -0.56
N LYS A 59 13.08 -10.34 -0.05
CA LYS A 59 13.43 -10.25 1.37
C LYS A 59 12.23 -9.88 2.24
N TYR A 60 11.38 -8.95 1.77
CA TYR A 60 10.15 -8.58 2.46
C TYR A 60 9.20 -9.77 2.61
N ILE A 61 8.99 -10.53 1.52
CA ILE A 61 8.16 -11.75 1.54
C ILE A 61 8.77 -12.81 2.46
N ALA A 62 10.10 -12.97 2.44
CA ALA A 62 10.77 -13.90 3.35
C ALA A 62 10.58 -13.50 4.81
N LEU A 63 10.79 -12.22 5.14
CA LEU A 63 10.61 -11.70 6.50
C LEU A 63 9.16 -11.94 7.00
N LYS A 64 8.17 -11.66 6.17
CA LYS A 64 6.74 -11.85 6.50
C LYS A 64 6.38 -13.32 6.80
N LYS A 65 7.10 -14.29 6.20
CA LYS A 65 6.88 -15.73 6.48
C LYS A 65 7.35 -16.13 7.87
N PHE A 66 8.36 -15.48 8.42
CA PHE A 66 8.93 -15.82 9.72
C PHE A 66 8.29 -15.04 10.87
N LYS A 67 7.93 -13.77 10.64
CA LYS A 67 7.39 -12.89 11.68
C LYS A 67 6.40 -11.88 11.08
N PRO A 68 5.25 -11.62 11.73
CA PRO A 68 4.34 -10.56 11.32
C PRO A 68 5.07 -9.21 11.24
N ILE A 69 4.91 -8.49 10.14
CA ILE A 69 5.65 -7.24 9.86
C ILE A 69 5.40 -6.19 10.95
N ASP A 70 4.17 -6.06 11.43
CA ASP A 70 3.82 -5.13 12.51
C ASP A 70 4.61 -5.38 13.80
N LYS A 71 4.98 -6.63 14.07
CA LYS A 71 5.86 -6.96 15.21
C LYS A 71 7.30 -6.55 14.97
N VAL A 72 7.79 -6.70 13.74
CA VAL A 72 9.14 -6.26 13.37
C VAL A 72 9.22 -4.73 13.42
N GLU A 73 8.22 -4.02 12.90
CA GLU A 73 8.11 -2.56 12.95
C GLU A 73 8.13 -2.04 14.40
N LYS A 74 7.37 -2.66 15.30
CA LYS A 74 7.34 -2.32 16.73
C LYS A 74 8.68 -2.56 17.43
N LEU A 75 9.38 -3.66 17.10
CA LEU A 75 10.70 -3.95 17.64
C LEU A 75 11.72 -2.88 17.22
N ILE A 76 11.73 -2.52 15.94
CA ILE A 76 12.64 -1.50 15.42
C ILE A 76 12.28 -0.13 16.02
N LEU A 77 10.99 0.21 16.13
CA LEU A 77 10.56 1.44 16.79
C LEU A 77 11.04 1.52 18.23
N SER A 78 10.91 0.44 19.00
CA SER A 78 11.41 0.37 20.38
C SER A 78 12.92 0.60 20.44
N ALA A 79 13.70 0.04 19.50
CA ALA A 79 15.14 0.27 19.43
C ALA A 79 15.47 1.73 19.06
N PHE A 80 14.69 2.38 18.20
CA PHE A 80 14.81 3.83 17.95
C PHE A 80 14.52 4.65 19.22
N GLN A 81 13.47 4.32 19.95
CA GLN A 81 13.10 4.98 21.21
C GLN A 81 14.22 4.87 22.24
N GLU A 82 14.82 3.69 22.39
CA GLU A 82 15.96 3.45 23.29
C GLU A 82 17.21 4.21 22.83
N ALA A 83 17.53 4.21 21.54
CA ALA A 83 18.69 4.91 20.98
C ALA A 83 18.59 6.43 21.12
N THR A 84 17.38 6.99 21.10
CA THR A 84 17.15 8.44 21.20
C THR A 84 17.04 8.93 22.65
N LYS A 85 16.86 8.05 23.63
CA LYS A 85 16.69 8.37 25.06
C LYS A 85 15.73 9.53 25.32
N GLY A 86 14.59 9.55 24.61
CA GLY A 86 13.55 10.57 24.75
C GLY A 86 13.81 11.87 23.97
N GLY A 87 14.80 11.88 23.08
CA GLY A 87 15.00 12.95 22.09
C GLY A 87 14.01 12.84 20.91
N ASN A 88 14.42 13.35 19.76
CA ASN A 88 13.62 13.27 18.53
C ASN A 88 13.45 11.82 18.06
N THR A 89 12.39 11.18 18.51
CA THR A 89 12.04 9.79 18.18
C THR A 89 10.99 9.78 17.09
N PRO A 90 11.08 8.90 16.08
CA PRO A 90 10.00 8.71 15.12
C PRO A 90 8.75 8.21 15.86
N ALA A 91 7.57 8.62 15.41
CA ALA A 91 6.31 8.14 15.97
C ALA A 91 6.00 6.72 15.48
N GLU A 92 6.48 6.38 14.28
CA GLU A 92 6.20 5.11 13.62
C GLU A 92 7.41 4.62 12.80
N VAL A 93 7.53 3.32 12.67
CA VAL A 93 8.41 2.65 11.71
C VAL A 93 7.54 1.82 10.77
N THR A 94 7.73 2.01 9.49
CA THR A 94 7.06 1.24 8.43
C THR A 94 8.09 0.49 7.60
N ILE A 95 7.91 -0.82 7.43
CA ILE A 95 8.71 -1.64 6.53
C ILE A 95 7.87 -1.89 5.27
N ARG A 96 8.38 -1.49 4.13
CA ARG A 96 7.73 -1.73 2.84
C ARG A 96 8.65 -2.42 1.84
N PRO A 97 8.11 -3.21 0.90
CA PRO A 97 8.91 -3.71 -0.20
C PRO A 97 9.38 -2.53 -1.05
N ASN A 98 10.66 -2.58 -1.46
CA ASN A 98 11.18 -1.61 -2.43
C ASN A 98 10.50 -1.86 -3.76
N SER A 99 9.46 -1.07 -4.03
CA SER A 99 8.79 -1.02 -5.32
C SER A 99 9.29 0.21 -6.06
N ASN A 100 9.65 0.06 -7.32
CA ASN A 100 9.92 1.21 -8.19
C ASN A 100 8.65 2.05 -8.47
N ILE A 101 7.54 1.70 -7.82
CA ILE A 101 6.26 2.42 -7.91
C ILE A 101 6.31 3.58 -6.92
N GLN A 102 6.23 4.79 -7.44
CA GLN A 102 6.22 5.99 -6.61
C GLN A 102 4.86 6.12 -5.90
N ALA A 103 4.85 5.93 -4.58
CA ALA A 103 3.67 6.19 -3.76
C ALA A 103 3.45 7.71 -3.61
N THR A 104 2.19 8.13 -3.65
CA THR A 104 1.81 9.51 -3.36
C THR A 104 1.89 9.78 -1.86
N LEU A 105 2.32 10.98 -1.47
CA LEU A 105 2.35 11.39 -0.07
C LEU A 105 0.93 11.39 0.52
N PHE A 106 0.85 11.01 1.79
CA PHE A 106 -0.40 11.00 2.53
C PHE A 106 -0.82 12.44 2.87
N GLU A 107 -2.07 12.81 2.59
CA GLU A 107 -2.62 14.13 2.86
C GLU A 107 -3.74 14.07 3.89
N SER A 108 -3.95 15.21 4.58
CA SER A 108 -5.10 15.37 5.49
C SER A 108 -6.41 15.26 4.70
N GLY A 109 -7.27 14.31 5.09
CA GLY A 109 -8.53 14.02 4.41
C GLY A 109 -8.52 12.77 3.52
N ASP A 110 -7.36 12.15 3.31
CA ASP A 110 -7.24 10.86 2.65
C ASP A 110 -7.96 9.75 3.45
N TYR A 111 -8.23 8.63 2.77
CA TYR A 111 -8.76 7.45 3.45
C TYR A 111 -7.74 6.91 4.47
N GLN A 112 -8.12 6.88 5.75
CA GLN A 112 -7.23 6.54 6.86
C GLN A 112 -6.82 5.06 6.91
N GLY A 113 -7.45 4.21 6.12
CA GLY A 113 -7.08 2.79 6.00
C GLY A 113 -5.94 2.53 5.01
N TRP A 114 -5.41 3.55 4.32
CA TRP A 114 -4.21 3.38 3.51
C TRP A 114 -3.00 3.12 4.40
N ARG A 115 -2.14 2.20 3.97
CA ARG A 115 -0.88 1.97 4.66
C ARG A 115 0.17 2.98 4.21
N ASN A 116 0.80 3.67 5.17
CA ASN A 116 1.78 4.70 4.89
C ASN A 116 2.92 4.19 4.00
N GLY A 117 3.27 4.98 2.97
CA GLY A 117 4.33 4.67 2.04
C GLY A 117 4.04 3.52 1.07
N TYR A 118 2.81 3.01 1.04
CA TYR A 118 2.34 2.04 0.06
C TYR A 118 1.64 2.74 -1.10
N PHE A 119 1.74 2.18 -2.30
CA PHE A 119 0.96 2.60 -3.46
C PHE A 119 -0.52 2.25 -3.24
N ARG A 120 -1.42 3.20 -3.50
CA ARG A 120 -2.84 3.12 -3.09
C ARG A 120 -3.71 2.66 -4.26
N MET A 121 -4.27 1.47 -4.16
CA MET A 121 -5.12 0.87 -5.19
C MET A 121 -6.56 0.73 -4.71
N PHE A 122 -7.50 1.24 -5.47
CA PHE A 122 -8.92 0.95 -5.28
C PHE A 122 -9.32 -0.28 -6.09
N ILE A 123 -9.88 -1.31 -5.47
CA ILE A 123 -10.37 -2.52 -6.15
C ILE A 123 -11.89 -2.44 -6.29
N SER A 124 -12.36 -2.01 -7.47
CA SER A 124 -13.78 -1.98 -7.81
C SER A 124 -14.25 -3.40 -8.18
N HIS A 125 -15.32 -3.86 -7.55
CA HIS A 125 -15.84 -5.21 -7.72
C HIS A 125 -17.32 -5.31 -7.38
N ILE A 126 -18.03 -6.29 -7.95
CA ILE A 126 -19.38 -6.63 -7.54
C ILE A 126 -19.39 -7.46 -6.24
N THR A 127 -20.46 -7.37 -5.46
CA THR A 127 -20.59 -8.04 -4.15
C THR A 127 -20.28 -9.53 -4.17
N SER A 128 -20.67 -10.25 -5.23
CA SER A 128 -20.39 -11.69 -5.37
C SER A 128 -18.89 -12.02 -5.51
N LYS A 129 -18.03 -11.04 -5.79
CA LYS A 129 -16.59 -11.20 -5.99
C LYS A 129 -15.73 -10.64 -4.85
N LYS A 130 -16.37 -10.23 -3.77
CA LYS A 130 -15.71 -9.72 -2.55
C LYS A 130 -14.55 -10.60 -2.08
N LYS A 131 -14.75 -11.93 -1.98
CA LYS A 131 -13.69 -12.85 -1.52
C LYS A 131 -12.47 -12.86 -2.44
N GLN A 132 -12.67 -12.73 -3.75
CA GLN A 132 -11.58 -12.64 -4.72
C GLN A 132 -10.83 -11.31 -4.57
N ALA A 133 -11.55 -10.20 -4.43
CA ALA A 133 -10.97 -8.88 -4.21
C ALA A 133 -10.13 -8.85 -2.92
N SER A 134 -10.64 -9.41 -1.82
CA SER A 134 -9.92 -9.49 -0.54
C SER A 134 -8.64 -10.32 -0.60
N ARG A 135 -8.70 -11.46 -1.30
CA ARG A 135 -7.49 -12.27 -1.51
C ARG A 135 -6.44 -11.51 -2.32
N LEU A 136 -6.87 -10.81 -3.37
CA LEU A 136 -5.97 -9.96 -4.17
C LEU A 136 -5.36 -8.85 -3.32
N LYS A 137 -6.18 -8.12 -2.53
CA LYS A 137 -5.72 -7.12 -1.56
C LYS A 137 -4.57 -7.66 -0.70
N THR A 138 -4.78 -8.84 -0.07
CA THR A 138 -3.78 -9.42 0.83
C THR A 138 -2.44 -9.70 0.13
N VAL A 139 -2.48 -10.17 -1.11
CA VAL A 139 -1.25 -10.49 -1.85
C VAL A 139 -0.58 -9.23 -2.41
N LEU A 140 -1.36 -8.20 -2.78
CA LEU A 140 -0.82 -6.94 -3.27
C LEU A 140 0.04 -6.21 -2.21
N GLU A 141 -0.24 -6.40 -0.92
CA GLU A 141 0.60 -5.87 0.15
C GLU A 141 2.06 -6.36 0.09
N ASP A 142 2.30 -7.58 -0.40
CA ASP A 142 3.64 -8.13 -0.58
C ASP A 142 4.46 -7.39 -1.64
N TYR A 143 3.78 -6.59 -2.47
CA TYR A 143 4.35 -5.76 -3.53
C TYR A 143 4.32 -4.25 -3.20
N GLY A 144 4.03 -3.87 -1.95
CA GLY A 144 3.96 -2.46 -1.55
C GLY A 144 2.73 -1.73 -2.05
N ILE A 145 1.65 -2.47 -2.31
CA ILE A 145 0.38 -1.92 -2.75
C ILE A 145 -0.65 -2.13 -1.64
N THR A 146 -1.13 -1.05 -1.03
CA THR A 146 -2.26 -1.08 -0.12
C THR A 146 -3.55 -0.97 -0.92
N SER A 147 -4.57 -1.76 -0.60
CA SER A 147 -5.78 -1.79 -1.41
C SER A 147 -7.04 -1.54 -0.59
N PHE A 148 -7.96 -0.74 -1.15
CA PHE A 148 -9.32 -0.57 -0.65
C PHE A 148 -10.27 -1.54 -1.33
N VAL A 149 -11.07 -2.26 -0.53
CA VAL A 149 -12.12 -3.17 -0.99
C VAL A 149 -13.44 -2.76 -0.32
N ALA A 150 -14.36 -2.19 -1.08
CA ALA A 150 -15.49 -1.40 -0.59
C ALA A 150 -16.37 -2.04 0.50
N HIS A 151 -16.44 -3.37 0.60
CA HIS A 151 -17.31 -4.04 1.56
C HIS A 151 -16.57 -4.70 2.73
N GLU A 152 -15.24 -4.65 2.77
CA GLU A 152 -14.44 -5.20 3.87
C GLU A 152 -13.93 -4.15 4.82
N ASP A 153 -13.55 -3.01 4.27
CA ASP A 153 -12.85 -1.98 5.01
C ASP A 153 -13.80 -1.02 5.75
N ILE A 154 -15.13 -1.21 5.59
CA ILE A 154 -16.13 -0.30 6.15
C ILE A 154 -17.21 -1.04 6.90
N ASN A 155 -17.45 -0.65 8.15
CA ASN A 155 -18.66 -1.02 8.89
C ASN A 155 -19.89 -0.38 8.23
N PRO A 156 -21.05 -1.07 8.16
CA PRO A 156 -22.27 -0.54 7.55
C PRO A 156 -22.88 0.57 8.41
N THR A 157 -22.23 1.73 8.41
CA THR A 157 -22.69 2.95 9.09
C THR A 157 -23.02 4.03 8.06
N LYS A 158 -23.65 5.12 8.48
CA LYS A 158 -23.97 6.27 7.62
C LYS A 158 -22.73 6.95 6.99
N GLU A 159 -21.52 6.58 7.41
CA GLU A 159 -20.26 7.15 6.91
C GLU A 159 -19.61 6.36 5.77
N TRP A 160 -20.11 5.15 5.46
CA TRP A 160 -19.48 4.28 4.45
C TRP A 160 -19.32 4.93 3.07
N GLN A 161 -20.29 5.75 2.65
CA GLN A 161 -20.20 6.48 1.39
C GLN A 161 -19.06 7.50 1.40
N LYS A 162 -18.86 8.17 2.54
CA LYS A 162 -17.75 9.12 2.70
C LYS A 162 -16.40 8.42 2.64
N GLU A 163 -16.28 7.23 3.24
CA GLU A 163 -15.05 6.45 3.20
C GLU A 163 -14.73 5.97 1.77
N ILE A 164 -15.74 5.51 1.02
CA ILE A 164 -15.56 5.20 -0.41
C ILE A 164 -15.08 6.44 -1.17
N GLN A 165 -15.72 7.60 -0.95
CA GLN A 165 -15.33 8.85 -1.60
C GLN A 165 -13.91 9.26 -1.23
N ARG A 166 -13.49 9.14 0.04
CA ARG A 166 -12.12 9.42 0.47
C ARG A 166 -11.13 8.49 -0.21
N ALA A 167 -11.42 7.18 -0.26
CA ALA A 167 -10.58 6.21 -0.94
C ALA A 167 -10.47 6.49 -2.44
N LEU A 168 -11.60 6.78 -3.12
CA LEU A 168 -11.63 7.16 -4.53
C LEU A 168 -10.86 8.47 -4.79
N ASN A 169 -10.93 9.43 -3.87
CA ASN A 169 -10.25 10.72 -4.02
C ASN A 169 -8.75 10.64 -3.75
N SER A 170 -8.30 9.65 -2.98
CA SER A 170 -6.89 9.53 -2.57
C SER A 170 -6.16 8.31 -3.17
N MET A 171 -6.81 7.49 -4.00
CA MET A 171 -6.15 6.37 -4.70
C MET A 171 -5.15 6.85 -5.76
N ASP A 172 -4.10 6.07 -5.98
CA ASP A 172 -3.10 6.28 -7.04
C ASP A 172 -3.48 5.52 -8.33
N CYS A 173 -4.21 4.41 -8.21
CA CYS A 173 -4.79 3.69 -9.34
C CYS A 173 -6.07 2.96 -8.95
N MET A 174 -6.81 2.50 -9.96
CA MET A 174 -7.96 1.61 -9.79
C MET A 174 -7.73 0.29 -10.50
N SER A 175 -8.15 -0.81 -9.88
CA SER A 175 -8.33 -2.10 -10.53
C SER A 175 -9.82 -2.41 -10.62
N ALA A 176 -10.35 -2.62 -11.84
CA ALA A 176 -11.76 -2.92 -12.09
C ALA A 176 -11.93 -4.41 -12.45
N MET A 177 -12.59 -5.18 -11.56
CA MET A 177 -12.81 -6.62 -11.75
C MET A 177 -14.05 -6.88 -12.62
N LEU A 178 -13.89 -6.91 -13.93
CA LEU A 178 -14.98 -6.95 -14.93
C LEU A 178 -15.64 -8.34 -15.03
N TYR A 179 -16.15 -8.85 -13.92
CA TYR A 179 -17.02 -10.05 -13.93
C TYR A 179 -18.40 -9.71 -14.49
N GLU A 180 -19.11 -10.74 -14.93
CA GLU A 180 -20.50 -10.61 -15.34
C GLU A 180 -21.32 -9.88 -14.27
N GLY A 181 -22.08 -8.87 -14.68
CA GLY A 181 -22.84 -8.00 -13.79
C GLY A 181 -22.10 -6.73 -13.33
N PHE A 182 -20.83 -6.55 -13.68
CA PHE A 182 -20.08 -5.36 -13.26
C PHE A 182 -20.69 -4.06 -13.81
N HIS A 183 -20.99 -4.02 -15.13
CA HIS A 183 -21.57 -2.83 -15.77
C HIS A 183 -23.05 -2.59 -15.41
N GLN A 184 -23.75 -3.54 -14.78
CA GLN A 184 -25.09 -3.34 -14.23
C GLN A 184 -25.05 -2.77 -12.81
N SER A 185 -23.87 -2.71 -12.19
CA SER A 185 -23.69 -2.11 -10.88
C SER A 185 -23.51 -0.61 -11.00
N ASN A 186 -24.52 0.16 -10.59
CA ASN A 186 -24.45 1.63 -10.56
C ASN A 186 -23.26 2.14 -9.73
N TRP A 187 -22.84 1.41 -8.71
CA TRP A 187 -21.67 1.77 -7.90
C TRP A 187 -20.37 1.59 -8.67
N CYS A 188 -20.18 0.42 -9.30
CA CYS A 188 -18.96 0.15 -10.07
C CYS A 188 -18.78 1.15 -11.23
N ASP A 189 -19.86 1.50 -11.94
CA ASP A 189 -19.81 2.48 -13.01
C ASP A 189 -19.46 3.89 -12.50
N GLN A 190 -19.99 4.31 -11.35
CA GLN A 190 -19.63 5.58 -10.73
C GLN A 190 -18.17 5.60 -10.26
N GLU A 191 -17.68 4.52 -9.64
CA GLU A 191 -16.30 4.36 -9.20
C GLU A 191 -15.33 4.50 -10.40
N VAL A 192 -15.60 3.78 -11.48
CA VAL A 192 -14.84 3.88 -12.73
C VAL A 192 -14.89 5.30 -13.29
N GLY A 193 -16.07 5.93 -13.33
CA GLY A 193 -16.22 7.30 -13.80
C GLY A 193 -15.38 8.31 -13.01
N ILE A 194 -15.30 8.15 -11.68
CA ILE A 194 -14.45 8.99 -10.81
C ILE A 194 -12.96 8.75 -11.13
N ALA A 195 -12.53 7.49 -11.28
CA ALA A 195 -11.15 7.16 -11.61
C ALA A 195 -10.71 7.78 -12.93
N LEU A 196 -11.53 7.66 -13.97
CA LEU A 196 -11.28 8.25 -15.28
C LEU A 196 -11.26 9.79 -15.21
N GLY A 197 -12.22 10.39 -14.51
CA GLY A 197 -12.30 11.84 -14.32
C GLY A 197 -11.10 12.42 -13.56
N ARG A 198 -10.49 11.64 -12.67
CA ARG A 198 -9.25 11.98 -11.96
C ARG A 198 -7.98 11.69 -12.77
N ASN A 199 -8.11 11.09 -13.95
CA ASN A 199 -6.99 10.69 -14.78
C ASN A 199 -5.97 9.78 -14.05
N VAL A 200 -6.46 8.90 -13.13
CA VAL A 200 -5.62 7.88 -12.51
C VAL A 200 -5.57 6.64 -13.41
N THR A 201 -4.52 5.84 -13.26
CA THR A 201 -4.39 4.59 -14.01
C THR A 201 -5.54 3.64 -13.66
N VAL A 202 -6.24 3.13 -14.66
CA VAL A 202 -7.26 2.09 -14.49
C VAL A 202 -6.76 0.79 -15.11
N LEU A 203 -6.81 -0.29 -14.34
CA LEU A 203 -6.40 -1.64 -14.74
C LEU A 203 -7.65 -2.55 -14.80
N PRO A 204 -8.25 -2.76 -15.99
CA PRO A 204 -9.34 -3.72 -16.15
C PRO A 204 -8.83 -5.15 -15.94
N LEU A 205 -9.47 -5.91 -15.05
CA LEU A 205 -9.24 -7.35 -14.86
C LEU A 205 -10.34 -8.13 -15.57
N LEU A 206 -9.94 -8.91 -16.57
CA LEU A 206 -10.83 -9.56 -17.52
C LEU A 206 -10.93 -11.08 -17.22
N PRO A 207 -11.96 -11.55 -16.49
CA PRO A 207 -12.17 -12.99 -16.29
C PRO A 207 -12.61 -13.68 -17.59
N ASP A 208 -13.66 -13.17 -18.24
CA ASP A 208 -14.23 -13.69 -19.48
C ASP A 208 -14.91 -12.57 -20.32
N SER A 209 -14.93 -11.34 -19.83
CA SER A 209 -15.61 -10.20 -20.46
C SER A 209 -14.62 -9.28 -21.13
N ASP A 210 -15.04 -8.60 -22.18
CA ASP A 210 -14.29 -7.50 -22.77
C ASP A 210 -14.56 -6.18 -22.02
N PRO A 211 -13.61 -5.24 -22.00
CA PRO A 211 -13.84 -3.91 -21.49
C PRO A 211 -14.94 -3.21 -22.27
N TYR A 212 -15.70 -2.34 -21.63
CA TYR A 212 -16.79 -1.58 -22.23
C TYR A 212 -16.64 -0.07 -22.02
N GLY A 213 -17.36 0.72 -22.82
CA GLY A 213 -17.32 2.17 -22.71
C GLY A 213 -15.89 2.71 -22.79
N PHE A 214 -15.56 3.66 -21.93
CA PHE A 214 -14.20 4.23 -21.85
C PHE A 214 -13.15 3.21 -21.38
N LEU A 215 -13.54 2.13 -20.69
CA LEU A 215 -12.61 1.07 -20.32
C LEU A 215 -12.08 0.31 -21.54
N GLY A 216 -12.79 0.34 -22.68
CA GLY A 216 -12.36 -0.27 -23.94
C GLY A 216 -11.05 0.29 -24.51
N GLU A 217 -10.65 1.48 -24.08
CA GLU A 217 -9.37 2.12 -24.47
C GLU A 217 -8.17 1.56 -23.68
N TYR A 218 -8.42 0.83 -22.59
CA TYR A 218 -7.38 0.29 -21.73
C TYR A 218 -7.10 -1.17 -22.02
N GLN A 219 -5.84 -1.53 -22.10
CA GLN A 219 -5.42 -2.92 -22.18
C GLN A 219 -5.68 -3.62 -20.84
N GLY A 220 -6.64 -4.54 -20.80
CA GLY A 220 -6.97 -5.30 -19.60
C GLY A 220 -6.08 -6.53 -19.39
N ILE A 221 -6.01 -6.98 -18.14
CA ILE A 221 -5.31 -8.21 -17.74
C ILE A 221 -6.30 -9.39 -17.81
N LYS A 222 -6.01 -10.40 -18.64
CA LYS A 222 -6.80 -11.63 -18.69
C LYS A 222 -6.53 -12.47 -17.44
N ILE A 223 -7.53 -12.60 -16.55
CA ILE A 223 -7.36 -13.22 -15.23
C ILE A 223 -7.97 -14.62 -15.09
N LYS A 224 -8.59 -15.17 -16.16
CA LYS A 224 -9.18 -16.51 -16.13
C LYS A 224 -8.13 -17.56 -15.76
N GLY A 225 -8.41 -18.29 -14.68
CA GLY A 225 -7.51 -19.33 -14.16
C GLY A 225 -6.25 -18.82 -13.46
N MET A 226 -6.09 -17.50 -13.28
CA MET A 226 -4.97 -16.96 -12.53
C MET A 226 -5.20 -17.06 -11.02
N TYR A 227 -4.16 -17.46 -10.30
CA TYR A 227 -4.10 -17.34 -8.83
C TYR A 227 -3.80 -15.90 -8.41
N PRO A 228 -4.26 -15.48 -7.21
CA PRO A 228 -4.04 -14.11 -6.72
C PRO A 228 -2.58 -13.67 -6.74
N GLU A 229 -1.65 -14.58 -6.44
CA GLU A 229 -0.20 -14.33 -6.43
C GLU A 229 0.35 -13.99 -7.82
N ALA A 230 -0.10 -14.72 -8.84
CA ALA A 230 0.29 -14.48 -10.23
C ALA A 230 -0.30 -13.15 -10.72
N LEU A 231 -1.56 -12.87 -10.36
CA LEU A 231 -2.23 -11.62 -10.72
C LEU A 231 -1.57 -10.41 -10.04
N ALA A 232 -1.27 -10.49 -8.75
CA ALA A 232 -0.60 -9.41 -8.02
C ALA A 232 0.78 -9.08 -8.62
N LYS A 233 1.53 -10.12 -9.01
CA LYS A 233 2.83 -9.96 -9.70
C LYS A 233 2.68 -9.26 -11.04
N GLU A 234 1.65 -9.61 -11.82
CA GLU A 234 1.39 -8.98 -13.13
C GLU A 234 0.97 -7.53 -12.98
N ILE A 235 0.06 -7.23 -12.04
CA ILE A 235 -0.33 -5.86 -11.68
C ILE A 235 0.90 -5.03 -11.30
N PHE A 236 1.73 -5.56 -10.41
CA PHE A 236 2.95 -4.89 -9.97
C PHE A 236 3.88 -4.57 -11.13
N LYS A 237 4.11 -5.53 -12.05
CA LYS A 237 4.93 -5.34 -13.24
C LYS A 237 4.40 -4.21 -14.12
N ILE A 238 3.09 -4.21 -14.42
CA ILE A 238 2.47 -3.16 -15.26
C ILE A 238 2.60 -1.78 -14.59
N LEU A 239 2.42 -1.69 -13.27
CA LEU A 239 2.58 -0.43 -12.56
C LEU A 239 4.03 0.08 -12.60
N CYS A 240 5.02 -0.82 -12.47
CA CYS A 240 6.45 -0.45 -12.61
C CYS A 240 6.77 0.03 -14.02
N ASP A 241 6.27 -0.64 -15.06
CA ASP A 241 6.51 -0.28 -16.45
C ASP A 241 5.90 1.09 -16.80
N ASN A 242 4.70 1.39 -16.27
CA ASN A 242 4.04 2.69 -16.48
C ASN A 242 4.71 3.85 -15.74
N THR A 243 5.40 3.61 -14.63
CA THR A 243 6.13 4.67 -13.90
C THR A 243 7.45 5.03 -14.56
N ASN A 244 8.05 4.12 -15.34
CA ASN A 244 9.28 4.37 -16.08
C ASN A 244 9.08 5.15 -17.42
N THR A 245 7.82 5.41 -17.78
CA THR A 245 7.44 6.09 -19.06
C THR A 245 6.91 7.52 -18.87
N ARG A 246 6.93 8.06 -17.64
CA ARG A 246 6.49 9.45 -17.34
C ARG A 246 7.64 10.36 -16.96
#